data_a4948e8cf5d93977156d3273516a1cc4
#
_entry.id   a4948e8cf5d93977156d3273516a1cc4
#
_cell.length_a   1.000
_cell.length_b   1.000
_cell.length_c   1.000
_cell.angle_alpha   90.00
_cell.angle_beta   90.00
_cell.angle_gamma   90.00
#
_symmetry.space_group_name_H-M   'P 1'
#
loop_
_entity.id
_entity.type
_entity.pdbx_description
1 polymer ?
#
loop_
_entity_poly.entity_id
_entity_poly.type
_entity_poly.pdbx_seq_one_letter_code
_entity_poly.pdbx_strand_id
1 'polypeptide(L)'
;MVSIRLDGGERRKGIVEAALPLFARKGFARTTTREIAEAAQVSEALLFKHFATKVALYEEILRFGCRDVDPALERLQALEASTATLVHMTHFMVRHVATGLLSDPAEQDTKHRLMVNSFLEDGEFARIVFDNIFAWVYPKFAACIAAAEAAGELRTSPIAPENCFWLGQHVAAMLAYVRLPRGAAGPYRGAIDEVATQAVWFILRGIGLSDAAIARHSEPGALAATWPGMTPEPRAALVAMAR
;
A
#
# COMPACT_ATOMS: atom_id res chain seq x y z
N MET A 1 5.09 8.21 -41.16
CA MET A 1 4.77 7.88 -39.75
C MET A 1 3.63 8.80 -39.30
N VAL A 2 2.44 8.24 -39.09
CA VAL A 2 1.26 9.00 -38.65
C VAL A 2 1.48 9.32 -37.16
N SER A 3 1.70 10.58 -36.83
CA SER A 3 1.73 11.05 -35.45
C SER A 3 0.28 10.95 -34.88
N ILE A 4 0.00 9.93 -34.11
CA ILE A 4 -1.26 9.81 -33.38
C ILE A 4 -1.29 10.98 -32.38
N ARG A 5 -2.16 11.94 -32.61
CA ARG A 5 -2.39 13.07 -31.70
C ARG A 5 -3.11 12.50 -30.49
N LEU A 6 -2.35 12.19 -29.41
CA LEU A 6 -2.93 11.76 -28.15
C LEU A 6 -3.89 12.85 -27.65
N ASP A 7 -5.04 12.44 -27.11
CA ASP A 7 -5.97 13.31 -26.43
C ASP A 7 -5.28 14.02 -25.24
N GLY A 8 -5.82 15.19 -24.85
CA GLY A 8 -5.27 15.99 -23.74
C GLY A 8 -5.23 15.22 -22.43
N GLY A 9 -6.20 14.33 -22.17
CA GLY A 9 -6.26 13.45 -21.00
C GLY A 9 -5.16 12.38 -21.02
N GLU A 10 -4.99 11.70 -22.16
CA GLU A 10 -3.93 10.69 -22.35
C GLU A 10 -2.54 11.31 -22.21
N ARG A 11 -2.36 12.52 -22.74
CA ARG A 11 -1.09 13.25 -22.61
C ARG A 11 -0.79 13.61 -21.15
N ARG A 12 -1.80 14.10 -20.42
CA ARG A 12 -1.68 14.41 -18.99
C ARG A 12 -1.29 13.17 -18.18
N LYS A 13 -1.94 12.02 -18.43
CA LYS A 13 -1.63 10.73 -17.82
C LYS A 13 -0.19 10.29 -18.12
N GLY A 14 0.24 10.36 -19.37
CA GLY A 14 1.61 9.99 -19.77
C GLY A 14 2.69 10.85 -19.10
N ILE A 15 2.43 12.15 -18.84
CA ILE A 15 3.34 13.00 -18.08
C ILE A 15 3.43 12.53 -16.63
N VAL A 16 2.31 12.20 -15.99
CA VAL A 16 2.26 11.69 -14.61
C VAL A 16 3.04 10.38 -14.49
N GLU A 17 2.80 9.44 -15.38
CA GLU A 17 3.49 8.14 -15.43
C GLU A 17 4.99 8.26 -15.63
N ALA A 18 5.44 9.20 -16.47
CA ALA A 18 6.86 9.46 -16.69
C ALA A 18 7.54 10.16 -15.50
N ALA A 19 6.82 11.02 -14.79
CA ALA A 19 7.35 11.77 -13.65
C ALA A 19 7.47 10.92 -12.37
N LEU A 20 6.55 9.97 -12.16
CA LEU A 20 6.49 9.13 -10.96
C LEU A 20 7.84 8.44 -10.62
N PRO A 21 8.50 7.71 -11.54
CA PRO A 21 9.78 7.07 -11.24
C PRO A 21 10.93 8.08 -11.02
N LEU A 22 10.85 9.29 -11.55
CA LEU A 22 11.83 10.34 -11.31
C LEU A 22 11.74 10.84 -9.87
N PHE A 23 10.54 11.18 -9.41
CA PHE A 23 10.32 11.58 -8.02
C PHE A 23 10.66 10.46 -7.04
N ALA A 24 10.32 9.21 -7.36
CA ALA A 24 10.65 8.07 -6.52
C ALA A 24 12.16 7.84 -6.35
N ARG A 25 12.97 8.15 -7.39
CA ARG A 25 14.43 7.98 -7.32
C ARG A 25 15.15 9.16 -6.71
N LYS A 26 14.71 10.39 -6.98
CA LYS A 26 15.45 11.62 -6.67
C LYS A 26 14.81 12.47 -5.58
N GLY A 27 13.56 12.20 -5.23
CA GLY A 27 12.73 13.06 -4.40
C GLY A 27 12.21 14.28 -5.17
N PHE A 28 11.30 15.02 -4.54
CA PHE A 28 10.68 16.19 -5.15
C PHE A 28 11.71 17.29 -5.46
N ALA A 29 12.56 17.67 -4.48
CA ALA A 29 13.47 18.78 -4.61
C ALA A 29 14.46 18.63 -5.78
N ARG A 30 15.02 17.44 -5.95
CA ARG A 30 16.08 17.14 -6.94
C ARG A 30 15.57 16.77 -8.33
N THR A 31 14.28 16.58 -8.53
CA THR A 31 13.68 16.30 -9.84
C THR A 31 13.38 17.63 -10.54
N THR A 32 13.89 17.80 -11.76
CA THR A 32 13.69 19.03 -12.55
C THR A 32 12.57 18.87 -13.56
N THR A 33 11.90 19.97 -13.93
CA THR A 33 10.87 20.00 -14.97
C THR A 33 11.40 19.58 -16.34
N ARG A 34 12.66 19.90 -16.63
CA ARG A 34 13.34 19.47 -17.85
C ARG A 34 13.47 17.95 -17.92
N GLU A 35 13.91 17.29 -16.86
CA GLU A 35 14.01 15.83 -16.80
C GLU A 35 12.65 15.16 -16.96
N ILE A 36 11.62 15.75 -16.39
CA ILE A 36 10.24 15.25 -16.53
C ILE A 36 9.77 15.39 -17.98
N ALA A 37 10.00 16.54 -18.62
CA ALA A 37 9.63 16.78 -20.00
C ALA A 37 10.37 15.83 -20.96
N GLU A 38 11.68 15.63 -20.75
CA GLU A 38 12.49 14.66 -21.49
C GLU A 38 11.95 13.22 -21.33
N ALA A 39 11.66 12.78 -20.11
CA ALA A 39 11.11 11.45 -19.83
C ALA A 39 9.73 11.23 -20.44
N ALA A 40 8.87 12.25 -20.41
CA ALA A 40 7.53 12.23 -20.99
C ALA A 40 7.54 12.45 -22.53
N GLN A 41 8.71 12.70 -23.13
CA GLN A 41 8.86 13.03 -24.56
C GLN A 41 8.02 14.24 -24.99
N VAL A 42 7.98 15.28 -24.17
CA VAL A 42 7.27 16.54 -24.43
C VAL A 42 8.20 17.73 -24.26
N SER A 43 7.79 18.90 -24.76
CA SER A 43 8.50 20.16 -24.42
C SER A 43 8.12 20.63 -23.02
N GLU A 44 9.01 21.36 -22.35
CA GLU A 44 8.68 22.01 -21.06
C GLU A 44 7.47 22.95 -21.19
N ALA A 45 7.31 23.63 -22.32
CA ALA A 45 6.14 24.46 -22.60
C ALA A 45 4.84 23.63 -22.59
N LEU A 46 4.86 22.41 -23.15
CA LEU A 46 3.71 21.52 -23.13
C LEU A 46 3.47 20.95 -21.73
N LEU A 47 4.54 20.62 -20.99
CA LEU A 47 4.43 20.23 -19.59
C LEU A 47 3.71 21.31 -18.77
N PHE A 48 4.14 22.56 -18.86
CA PHE A 48 3.53 23.68 -18.16
C PHE A 48 2.10 24.02 -18.62
N LYS A 49 1.74 23.66 -19.86
CA LYS A 49 0.34 23.75 -20.31
C LYS A 49 -0.58 22.78 -19.57
N HIS A 50 -0.07 21.60 -19.20
CA HIS A 50 -0.84 20.59 -18.46
C HIS A 50 -0.76 20.77 -16.94
N PHE A 51 0.38 21.21 -16.44
CA PHE A 51 0.66 21.41 -15.01
C PHE A 51 1.35 22.74 -14.81
N ALA A 52 0.63 23.73 -14.26
CA ALA A 52 1.15 25.09 -14.09
C ALA A 52 2.45 25.17 -13.27
N THR A 53 2.67 24.22 -12.36
CA THR A 53 3.85 24.11 -11.52
C THR A 53 4.28 22.65 -11.34
N LYS A 54 5.53 22.44 -10.92
CA LYS A 54 6.02 21.10 -10.51
C LYS A 54 5.22 20.55 -9.32
N VAL A 55 4.78 21.43 -8.42
CA VAL A 55 3.90 21.09 -7.30
C VAL A 55 2.57 20.53 -7.80
N ALA A 56 1.91 21.20 -8.75
CA ALA A 56 0.64 20.75 -9.31
C ALA A 56 0.75 19.37 -10.00
N LEU A 57 1.89 19.09 -10.65
CA LEU A 57 2.18 17.75 -11.19
C LEU A 57 2.37 16.75 -10.07
N TYR A 58 3.11 17.09 -9.03
CA TYR A 58 3.35 16.22 -7.89
C TYR A 58 2.05 15.89 -7.15
N GLU A 59 1.19 16.89 -6.89
CA GLU A 59 -0.15 16.65 -6.34
C GLU A 59 -1.02 15.72 -7.20
N GLU A 60 -0.91 15.82 -8.52
CA GLU A 60 -1.64 14.90 -9.40
C GLU A 60 -1.09 13.49 -9.33
N ILE A 61 0.22 13.30 -9.23
CA ILE A 61 0.84 11.99 -8.96
C ILE A 61 0.31 11.40 -7.66
N LEU A 62 0.18 12.22 -6.61
CA LEU A 62 -0.38 11.82 -5.33
C LEU A 62 -1.82 11.31 -5.50
N ARG A 63 -2.65 12.06 -6.22
CA ARG A 63 -4.04 11.67 -6.52
C ARG A 63 -4.13 10.43 -7.40
N PHE A 64 -3.23 10.31 -8.38
CA PHE A 64 -3.20 9.16 -9.30
C PHE A 64 -2.82 7.87 -8.57
N GLY A 65 -1.81 7.92 -7.70
CA GLY A 65 -1.40 6.78 -6.88
C GLY A 65 -2.43 6.33 -5.82
N CYS A 66 -3.42 7.19 -5.50
CA CYS A 66 -4.50 6.92 -4.56
C CYS A 66 -5.85 6.64 -5.22
N ARG A 67 -5.97 6.76 -6.56
CA ARG A 67 -7.27 6.63 -7.26
C ARG A 67 -7.72 5.20 -7.50
N ASP A 68 -6.80 4.29 -7.68
CA ASP A 68 -7.13 2.90 -7.87
C ASP A 68 -7.31 2.23 -6.49
N VAL A 69 -8.54 2.35 -5.99
CA VAL A 69 -8.96 1.53 -4.85
C VAL A 69 -8.87 0.08 -5.32
N ASP A 70 -7.98 -0.68 -4.68
CA ASP A 70 -7.81 -2.10 -4.96
C ASP A 70 -9.19 -2.80 -4.79
N PRO A 71 -9.73 -3.48 -5.83
CA PRO A 71 -11.01 -4.19 -5.73
C PRO A 71 -11.08 -5.13 -4.53
N ALA A 72 -9.96 -5.57 -4.09
CA ALA A 72 -9.77 -6.40 -2.95
C ALA A 72 -10.05 -5.64 -1.64
N LEU A 73 -9.63 -4.40 -1.55
CA LEU A 73 -9.93 -3.55 -0.40
C LEU A 73 -11.42 -3.15 -0.37
N GLU A 74 -12.06 -2.97 -1.52
CA GLU A 74 -13.52 -2.79 -1.61
C GLU A 74 -14.28 -4.00 -1.04
N ARG A 75 -13.82 -5.22 -1.36
CA ARG A 75 -14.42 -6.45 -0.80
C ARG A 75 -14.28 -6.50 0.73
N LEU A 76 -13.13 -6.14 1.28
CA LEU A 76 -12.95 -6.05 2.73
C LEU A 76 -13.90 -5.04 3.37
N GLN A 77 -14.10 -3.91 2.72
CA GLN A 77 -15.05 -2.91 3.19
C GLN A 77 -16.51 -3.41 3.19
N ALA A 78 -16.86 -4.30 2.28
CA ALA A 78 -18.19 -4.89 2.19
C ALA A 78 -18.47 -5.97 3.27
N LEU A 79 -17.43 -6.54 3.91
CA LEU A 79 -17.62 -7.53 4.97
C LEU A 79 -18.25 -6.89 6.22
N GLU A 80 -19.00 -7.69 6.99
CA GLU A 80 -19.46 -7.27 8.31
C GLU A 80 -18.29 -7.08 9.28
N ALA A 81 -18.42 -6.13 10.19
CA ALA A 81 -17.42 -5.90 11.23
C ALA A 81 -17.41 -7.09 12.20
N SER A 82 -16.26 -7.75 12.33
CA SER A 82 -16.07 -8.94 13.17
C SER A 82 -14.59 -9.16 13.48
N THR A 83 -14.29 -10.04 14.43
CA THR A 83 -12.92 -10.51 14.67
C THR A 83 -12.30 -11.15 13.42
N ALA A 84 -13.07 -11.95 12.68
CA ALA A 84 -12.62 -12.53 11.42
C ALA A 84 -12.20 -11.45 10.42
N THR A 85 -13.02 -10.42 10.24
CA THR A 85 -12.73 -9.30 9.35
C THR A 85 -11.49 -8.53 9.80
N LEU A 86 -11.28 -8.31 11.10
CA LEU A 86 -10.07 -7.69 11.65
C LEU A 86 -8.80 -8.49 11.27
N VAL A 87 -8.84 -9.80 11.48
CA VAL A 87 -7.73 -10.70 11.13
C VAL A 87 -7.45 -10.68 9.62
N HIS A 88 -8.51 -10.78 8.80
CA HIS A 88 -8.38 -10.77 7.35
C HIS A 88 -7.86 -9.42 6.81
N MET A 89 -8.31 -8.29 7.35
CA MET A 89 -7.78 -6.96 7.02
C MET A 89 -6.30 -6.85 7.35
N THR A 90 -5.87 -7.40 8.50
CA THR A 90 -4.46 -7.40 8.89
C THR A 90 -3.61 -8.26 7.97
N HIS A 91 -4.08 -9.45 7.62
CA HIS A 91 -3.42 -10.31 6.62
C HIS A 91 -3.28 -9.61 5.27
N PHE A 92 -4.36 -8.98 4.81
CA PHE A 92 -4.35 -8.24 3.55
C PHE A 92 -3.33 -7.11 3.59
N MET A 93 -3.43 -6.23 4.59
CA MET A 93 -2.54 -5.08 4.74
C MET A 93 -1.06 -5.51 4.73
N VAL A 94 -0.69 -6.49 5.57
CA VAL A 94 0.70 -6.94 5.66
C VAL A 94 1.18 -7.53 4.35
N ARG A 95 0.39 -8.41 3.71
CA ARG A 95 0.78 -9.03 2.44
C ARG A 95 0.81 -8.03 1.29
N HIS A 96 -0.19 -7.17 1.19
CA HIS A 96 -0.22 -6.13 0.16
C HIS A 96 1.00 -5.22 0.26
N VAL A 97 1.30 -4.72 1.45
CA VAL A 97 2.43 -3.79 1.67
C VAL A 97 3.78 -4.50 1.58
N ALA A 98 3.95 -5.63 2.27
CA ALA A 98 5.25 -6.29 2.37
C ALA A 98 5.64 -7.09 1.12
N THR A 99 4.68 -7.69 0.41
CA THR A 99 4.98 -8.59 -0.73
C THR A 99 4.53 -8.04 -2.08
N GLY A 100 3.74 -6.97 -2.11
CA GLY A 100 3.15 -6.43 -3.34
C GLY A 100 2.17 -7.42 -3.98
N LEU A 101 1.38 -8.13 -3.18
CA LEU A 101 0.56 -9.28 -3.58
C LEU A 101 -0.29 -9.03 -4.83
N LEU A 102 -0.79 -7.82 -5.02
CA LEU A 102 -1.72 -7.46 -6.10
C LEU A 102 -1.15 -6.36 -7.04
N SER A 103 0.13 -6.03 -6.90
CA SER A 103 0.77 -4.95 -7.65
C SER A 103 1.96 -5.45 -8.46
N ASP A 104 2.29 -4.76 -9.54
CA ASP A 104 3.57 -4.95 -10.20
C ASP A 104 4.72 -4.62 -9.23
N PRO A 105 5.73 -5.49 -9.07
CA PRO A 105 6.82 -5.28 -8.13
C PRO A 105 7.59 -3.96 -8.36
N ALA A 106 7.77 -3.55 -9.61
CA ALA A 106 8.49 -2.32 -9.93
C ALA A 106 7.66 -1.08 -9.58
N GLU A 107 6.35 -1.15 -9.77
CA GLU A 107 5.42 -0.10 -9.34
C GLU A 107 5.38 0.02 -7.81
N GLN A 108 5.31 -1.11 -7.11
CA GLN A 108 5.32 -1.15 -5.65
C GLN A 108 6.62 -0.57 -5.08
N ASP A 109 7.78 -0.97 -5.60
CA ASP A 109 9.07 -0.40 -5.22
C ASP A 109 9.11 1.12 -5.45
N THR A 110 8.52 1.60 -6.55
CA THR A 110 8.43 3.02 -6.88
C THR A 110 7.61 3.77 -5.83
N LYS A 111 6.43 3.25 -5.46
CA LYS A 111 5.57 3.84 -4.41
C LYS A 111 6.26 3.85 -3.03
N HIS A 112 6.93 2.78 -2.66
CA HIS A 112 7.68 2.71 -1.39
C HIS A 112 8.84 3.71 -1.36
N ARG A 113 9.61 3.85 -2.46
CA ARG A 113 10.69 4.84 -2.55
C ARG A 113 10.15 6.27 -2.46
N LEU A 114 9.01 6.54 -3.10
CA LEU A 114 8.36 7.85 -3.01
C LEU A 114 7.95 8.16 -1.57
N MET A 115 7.41 7.18 -0.84
CA MET A 115 7.06 7.32 0.57
C MET A 115 8.29 7.62 1.43
N VAL A 116 9.37 6.85 1.27
CA VAL A 116 10.62 7.07 2.04
C VAL A 116 11.23 8.43 1.73
N ASN A 117 11.28 8.84 0.45
CA ASN A 117 11.77 10.16 0.08
C ASN A 117 10.89 11.28 0.66
N SER A 118 9.58 11.11 0.71
CA SER A 118 8.68 12.07 1.34
C SER A 118 9.00 12.26 2.82
N PHE A 119 9.26 11.18 3.56
CA PHE A 119 9.68 11.29 4.97
C PHE A 119 11.00 12.03 5.18
N LEU A 120 11.90 12.00 4.19
CA LEU A 120 13.18 12.69 4.25
C LEU A 120 13.10 14.15 3.78
N GLU A 121 12.00 14.56 3.17
CA GLU A 121 11.75 15.92 2.65
C GLU A 121 10.68 16.63 3.50
N ASP A 122 9.52 16.90 2.92
CA ASP A 122 8.43 17.69 3.55
C ASP A 122 7.30 16.86 4.16
N GLY A 123 7.29 15.56 3.90
CA GLY A 123 6.24 14.63 4.35
C GLY A 123 4.91 14.77 3.63
N GLU A 124 4.80 15.60 2.60
CA GLU A 124 3.52 15.94 1.98
C GLU A 124 2.87 14.73 1.30
N PHE A 125 3.64 13.94 0.53
CA PHE A 125 3.16 12.70 -0.04
C PHE A 125 2.67 11.73 1.04
N ALA A 126 3.52 11.49 2.05
CA ALA A 126 3.18 10.56 3.14
C ALA A 126 1.90 11.00 3.84
N ARG A 127 1.72 12.30 4.10
CA ARG A 127 0.51 12.84 4.75
C ARG A 127 -0.74 12.56 3.91
N ILE A 128 -0.72 12.84 2.61
CA ILE A 128 -1.87 12.61 1.72
C ILE A 128 -2.22 11.12 1.67
N VAL A 129 -1.22 10.23 1.55
CA VAL A 129 -1.45 8.78 1.56
C VAL A 129 -2.05 8.34 2.89
N PHE A 130 -1.51 8.80 4.00
CA PHE A 130 -2.00 8.43 5.32
C PHE A 130 -3.39 8.97 5.61
N ASP A 131 -3.68 10.22 5.23
CA ASP A 131 -5.02 10.80 5.39
C ASP A 131 -6.06 9.99 4.61
N ASN A 132 -5.76 9.58 3.37
CA ASN A 132 -6.64 8.74 2.58
C ASN A 132 -6.83 7.34 3.18
N ILE A 133 -5.75 6.68 3.61
CA ILE A 133 -5.82 5.37 4.26
C ILE A 133 -6.65 5.46 5.54
N PHE A 134 -6.40 6.46 6.36
CA PHE A 134 -7.12 6.66 7.61
C PHE A 134 -8.61 6.93 7.37
N ALA A 135 -8.93 7.87 6.52
CA ALA A 135 -10.33 8.22 6.23
C ALA A 135 -11.14 7.03 5.71
N TRP A 136 -10.50 6.13 4.95
CA TRP A 136 -11.21 5.06 4.27
C TRP A 136 -11.14 3.71 5.01
N VAL A 137 -10.00 3.35 5.61
CA VAL A 137 -9.79 2.03 6.25
C VAL A 137 -10.10 2.06 7.74
N TYR A 138 -9.74 3.14 8.44
CA TYR A 138 -9.85 3.20 9.89
C TYR A 138 -11.28 3.00 10.43
N PRO A 139 -12.37 3.54 9.83
CA PRO A 139 -13.73 3.31 10.34
C PRO A 139 -14.10 1.83 10.41
N LYS A 140 -13.72 1.05 9.39
CA LYS A 140 -13.94 -0.40 9.39
C LYS A 140 -13.07 -1.10 10.43
N PHE A 141 -11.81 -0.73 10.56
CA PHE A 141 -10.91 -1.26 11.57
C PHE A 141 -11.47 -1.01 12.99
N ALA A 142 -11.90 0.21 13.30
CA ALA A 142 -12.48 0.55 14.60
C ALA A 142 -13.75 -0.25 14.89
N ALA A 143 -14.63 -0.43 13.89
CA ALA A 143 -15.82 -1.26 14.04
C ALA A 143 -15.47 -2.73 14.29
N CYS A 144 -14.41 -3.26 13.68
CA CYS A 144 -13.94 -4.63 13.92
C CYS A 144 -13.33 -4.78 15.33
N ILE A 145 -12.62 -3.78 15.83
CA ILE A 145 -12.14 -3.75 17.22
C ILE A 145 -13.31 -3.85 18.20
N ALA A 146 -14.34 -3.00 18.04
CA ALA A 146 -15.53 -3.03 18.89
C ALA A 146 -16.25 -4.38 18.84
N ALA A 147 -16.34 -5.00 17.66
CA ALA A 147 -16.94 -6.32 17.49
C ALA A 147 -16.11 -7.42 18.19
N ALA A 148 -14.79 -7.37 18.13
CA ALA A 148 -13.89 -8.31 18.78
C ALA A 148 -13.95 -8.17 20.32
N GLU A 149 -14.07 -6.94 20.83
CA GLU A 149 -14.32 -6.67 22.25
C GLU A 149 -15.65 -7.27 22.71
N ALA A 150 -16.73 -7.02 21.96
CA ALA A 150 -18.06 -7.57 22.27
C ALA A 150 -18.09 -9.10 22.25
N ALA A 151 -17.27 -9.74 21.40
CA ALA A 151 -17.09 -11.18 21.33
C ALA A 151 -16.21 -11.76 22.46
N GLY A 152 -15.60 -10.91 23.30
CA GLY A 152 -14.66 -11.34 24.35
C GLY A 152 -13.34 -11.90 23.82
N GLU A 153 -13.00 -11.64 22.58
CA GLU A 153 -11.79 -12.13 21.90
C GLU A 153 -10.63 -11.14 21.97
N LEU A 154 -10.92 -9.88 22.34
CA LEU A 154 -9.95 -8.81 22.54
C LEU A 154 -9.77 -8.53 24.04
N ARG A 155 -8.51 -8.47 24.48
CA ARG A 155 -8.17 -8.00 25.83
C ARG A 155 -8.14 -6.48 25.84
N THR A 156 -8.54 -5.88 26.97
CA THR A 156 -8.41 -4.43 27.16
C THR A 156 -6.96 -4.00 26.96
N SER A 157 -6.75 -3.08 26.04
CA SER A 157 -5.42 -2.51 25.71
C SER A 157 -5.33 -1.07 26.22
N PRO A 158 -4.17 -0.64 26.77
CA PRO A 158 -3.95 0.77 27.10
C PRO A 158 -3.66 1.62 25.85
N ILE A 159 -3.57 1.00 24.66
CA ILE A 159 -3.22 1.66 23.40
C ILE A 159 -4.50 2.11 22.72
N ALA A 160 -4.59 3.39 22.37
CA ALA A 160 -5.72 3.91 21.61
C ALA A 160 -5.87 3.16 20.25
N PRO A 161 -7.09 2.86 19.80
CA PRO A 161 -7.33 2.14 18.55
C PRO A 161 -6.63 2.79 17.34
N GLU A 162 -6.59 4.12 17.27
CA GLU A 162 -5.87 4.87 16.24
C GLU A 162 -4.38 4.54 16.22
N ASN A 163 -3.77 4.45 17.39
CA ASN A 163 -2.35 4.10 17.51
C ASN A 163 -2.12 2.62 17.18
N CYS A 164 -3.02 1.71 17.53
CA CYS A 164 -2.97 0.32 17.10
C CYS A 164 -2.99 0.21 15.57
N PHE A 165 -3.87 0.97 14.91
CA PHE A 165 -3.96 1.03 13.45
C PHE A 165 -2.62 1.48 12.83
N TRP A 166 -2.07 2.62 13.28
CA TRP A 166 -0.82 3.15 12.73
C TRP A 166 0.40 2.29 13.03
N LEU A 167 0.52 1.76 14.23
CA LEU A 167 1.62 0.86 14.60
C LEU A 167 1.60 -0.40 13.73
N GLY A 168 0.42 -0.98 13.49
CA GLY A 168 0.27 -2.12 12.57
C GLY A 168 0.70 -1.78 11.14
N GLN A 169 0.26 -0.63 10.63
CA GLN A 169 0.63 -0.12 9.30
C GLN A 169 2.16 0.09 9.18
N HIS A 170 2.78 0.66 10.20
CA HIS A 170 4.23 0.92 10.18
C HIS A 170 5.05 -0.37 10.26
N VAL A 171 4.60 -1.38 11.01
CA VAL A 171 5.25 -2.71 11.00
C VAL A 171 5.21 -3.31 9.60
N ALA A 172 4.06 -3.29 8.93
CA ALA A 172 3.92 -3.79 7.57
C ALA A 172 4.81 -3.01 6.58
N ALA A 173 4.80 -1.67 6.66
CA ALA A 173 5.59 -0.81 5.79
C ALA A 173 7.09 -1.04 5.96
N MET A 174 7.58 -1.25 7.18
CA MET A 174 9.00 -1.49 7.45
C MET A 174 9.48 -2.79 6.80
N LEU A 175 8.65 -3.84 6.72
CA LEU A 175 9.00 -5.08 6.00
C LEU A 175 9.27 -4.83 4.51
N ALA A 176 8.59 -3.87 3.91
CA ALA A 176 8.85 -3.46 2.53
C ALA A 176 10.10 -2.59 2.42
N TYR A 177 10.24 -1.58 3.30
CA TYR A 177 11.31 -0.58 3.20
C TYR A 177 12.71 -1.17 3.39
N VAL A 178 12.89 -2.15 4.30
CA VAL A 178 14.18 -2.82 4.48
C VAL A 178 14.63 -3.63 3.27
N ARG A 179 13.75 -3.86 2.30
CA ARG A 179 14.01 -4.59 1.04
C ARG A 179 14.27 -3.68 -0.17
N LEU A 180 14.08 -2.37 -0.02
CA LEU A 180 14.33 -1.40 -1.10
C LEU A 180 15.81 -1.29 -1.55
N PRO A 181 16.82 -1.47 -0.67
CA PRO A 181 18.20 -1.59 -1.11
C PRO A 181 18.44 -2.84 -1.96
N ARG A 182 19.49 -2.85 -2.81
CA ARG A 182 19.87 -4.02 -3.63
C ARG A 182 20.12 -5.30 -2.82
N GLY A 183 20.47 -5.18 -1.53
CA GLY A 183 20.49 -6.26 -0.57
C GLY A 183 19.61 -5.86 0.61
N ALA A 184 18.77 -6.79 1.10
CA ALA A 184 17.88 -6.50 2.21
C ALA A 184 18.64 -5.96 3.43
N ALA A 185 18.21 -4.82 3.97
CA ALA A 185 18.85 -4.19 5.12
C ALA A 185 18.42 -4.81 6.46
N GLY A 186 17.33 -5.60 6.49
CA GLY A 186 16.82 -6.25 7.69
C GLY A 186 17.19 -7.73 7.77
N PRO A 187 17.72 -8.21 8.91
CA PRO A 187 18.17 -9.58 9.08
C PRO A 187 17.02 -10.53 9.47
N TYR A 188 15.85 -10.41 8.80
CA TYR A 188 14.74 -11.33 9.02
C TYR A 188 15.12 -12.75 8.59
N ARG A 189 14.74 -13.75 9.40
CA ARG A 189 14.92 -15.16 9.10
C ARG A 189 13.65 -15.72 8.43
N GLY A 190 13.85 -16.54 7.40
CA GLY A 190 12.77 -17.18 6.65
C GLY A 190 12.37 -16.44 5.37
N ALA A 191 11.47 -17.05 4.61
CA ALA A 191 10.91 -16.44 3.41
C ALA A 191 10.00 -15.26 3.78
N ILE A 192 9.83 -14.32 2.86
CA ILE A 192 9.03 -13.11 3.11
C ILE A 192 7.58 -13.42 3.52
N ASP A 193 6.99 -14.47 2.96
CA ASP A 193 5.63 -14.90 3.32
C ASP A 193 5.53 -15.43 4.75
N GLU A 194 6.58 -16.10 5.24
CA GLU A 194 6.68 -16.53 6.64
C GLU A 194 6.82 -15.31 7.56
N VAL A 195 7.69 -14.37 7.21
CA VAL A 195 7.88 -13.13 7.97
C VAL A 195 6.61 -12.29 7.98
N ALA A 196 5.89 -12.21 6.85
CA ALA A 196 4.61 -11.54 6.77
C ALA A 196 3.56 -12.18 7.69
N THR A 197 3.50 -13.52 7.73
CA THR A 197 2.62 -14.24 8.65
C THR A 197 2.97 -13.97 10.12
N GLN A 198 4.27 -13.96 10.46
CA GLN A 198 4.73 -13.61 11.81
C GLN A 198 4.40 -12.16 12.18
N ALA A 199 4.50 -11.22 11.22
CA ALA A 199 4.11 -9.83 11.42
C ALA A 199 2.61 -9.68 11.69
N VAL A 200 1.76 -10.45 11.00
CA VAL A 200 0.32 -10.48 11.30
C VAL A 200 0.07 -10.90 12.74
N TRP A 201 0.70 -11.97 13.20
CA TRP A 201 0.60 -12.41 14.59
C TRP A 201 1.09 -11.35 15.58
N PHE A 202 2.21 -10.70 15.29
CA PHE A 202 2.77 -9.64 16.10
C PHE A 202 1.81 -8.45 16.24
N ILE A 203 1.25 -8.01 15.12
CA ILE A 203 0.30 -6.88 15.07
C ILE A 203 -0.99 -7.23 15.84
N LEU A 204 -1.60 -8.40 15.58
CA LEU A 204 -2.86 -8.78 16.21
C LEU A 204 -2.71 -9.01 17.73
N ARG A 205 -1.58 -9.57 18.18
CA ARG A 205 -1.25 -9.63 19.61
C ARG A 205 -1.04 -8.25 20.22
N GLY A 206 -0.38 -7.35 19.48
CA GLY A 206 -0.19 -5.96 19.91
C GLY A 206 -1.51 -5.20 20.06
N ILE A 207 -2.49 -5.49 19.23
CA ILE A 207 -3.87 -4.98 19.36
C ILE A 207 -4.55 -5.56 20.60
N GLY A 208 -4.17 -6.75 21.06
CA GLY A 208 -4.74 -7.42 22.22
C GLY A 208 -5.60 -8.63 21.90
N LEU A 209 -5.61 -9.09 20.63
CA LEU A 209 -6.38 -10.26 20.23
C LEU A 209 -5.81 -11.54 20.87
N SER A 210 -6.67 -12.47 21.30
CA SER A 210 -6.24 -13.73 21.89
C SER A 210 -5.62 -14.64 20.82
N ASP A 211 -4.60 -15.44 21.22
CA ASP A 211 -3.96 -16.40 20.32
C ASP A 211 -4.96 -17.41 19.70
N ALA A 212 -5.97 -17.80 20.46
CA ALA A 212 -7.02 -18.69 19.99
C ALA A 212 -7.86 -18.06 18.87
N ALA A 213 -8.21 -16.78 19.02
CA ALA A 213 -8.93 -16.03 17.99
C ALA A 213 -8.06 -15.83 16.73
N ILE A 214 -6.78 -15.45 16.91
CA ILE A 214 -5.85 -15.30 15.78
C ILE A 214 -5.73 -16.61 15.02
N ALA A 215 -5.46 -17.73 15.70
CA ALA A 215 -5.32 -19.03 15.05
C ALA A 215 -6.59 -19.42 14.27
N ARG A 216 -7.76 -19.32 14.91
CA ARG A 216 -9.05 -19.68 14.32
C ARG A 216 -9.33 -18.91 13.02
N HIS A 217 -9.12 -17.60 13.02
CA HIS A 217 -9.45 -16.74 11.89
C HIS A 217 -8.32 -16.61 10.87
N SER A 218 -7.12 -17.12 11.18
CA SER A 218 -5.99 -17.21 10.22
C SER A 218 -5.93 -18.54 9.49
N GLU A 219 -6.87 -19.46 9.74
CA GLU A 219 -6.95 -20.74 9.03
C GLU A 219 -7.00 -20.49 7.50
N PRO A 220 -6.21 -21.24 6.69
CA PRO A 220 -6.16 -21.04 5.25
C PRO A 220 -7.52 -21.11 4.56
N GLY A 221 -8.41 -21.99 5.04
CA GLY A 221 -9.77 -22.12 4.54
C GLY A 221 -10.64 -20.89 4.82
N ALA A 222 -10.51 -20.27 6.00
CA ALA A 222 -11.22 -19.06 6.36
C ALA A 222 -10.74 -17.85 5.55
N LEU A 223 -9.43 -17.73 5.37
CA LEU A 223 -8.82 -16.71 4.53
C LEU A 223 -9.22 -16.86 3.06
N ALA A 224 -9.19 -18.09 2.51
CA ALA A 224 -9.58 -18.37 1.13
C ALA A 224 -11.05 -18.11 0.85
N ALA A 225 -11.94 -18.39 1.82
CA ALA A 225 -13.37 -18.12 1.70
C ALA A 225 -13.66 -16.61 1.58
N THR A 226 -12.92 -15.79 2.32
CA THR A 226 -13.01 -14.33 2.24
C THR A 226 -12.25 -13.77 1.04
N TRP A 227 -11.19 -14.43 0.64
CA TRP A 227 -10.24 -13.95 -0.34
C TRP A 227 -9.63 -15.07 -1.19
N PRO A 228 -10.19 -15.40 -2.36
CA PRO A 228 -9.71 -16.50 -3.21
C PRO A 228 -8.26 -16.39 -3.71
N GLY A 229 -7.58 -15.27 -3.51
CA GLY A 229 -6.16 -15.07 -3.88
C GLY A 229 -5.20 -14.93 -2.70
N MET A 230 -5.68 -15.07 -1.45
CA MET A 230 -4.85 -14.83 -0.26
C MET A 230 -4.24 -16.10 0.36
N THR A 231 -4.51 -17.26 -0.20
CA THR A 231 -3.78 -18.48 0.18
C THR A 231 -2.33 -18.36 -0.24
N PRO A 232 -1.37 -18.86 0.55
CA PRO A 232 0.04 -18.88 0.19
C PRO A 232 0.29 -19.92 -0.93
N GLU A 233 -0.37 -19.76 -2.07
CA GLU A 233 0.07 -20.48 -3.26
C GLU A 233 1.37 -19.83 -3.77
N PRO A 234 2.38 -20.65 -4.16
CA PRO A 234 3.61 -20.10 -4.70
C PRO A 234 3.28 -19.19 -5.89
N ARG A 235 3.89 -18.01 -5.94
CA ARG A 235 3.76 -17.00 -7.00
C ARG A 235 3.78 -17.58 -8.43
N ALA A 236 4.34 -18.79 -8.62
CA ALA A 236 4.35 -19.55 -9.85
C ALA A 236 2.95 -19.95 -10.36
N ALA A 237 1.99 -20.21 -9.49
CA ALA A 237 0.63 -20.60 -9.88
C ALA A 237 -0.19 -19.41 -10.38
N LEU A 238 -0.02 -18.22 -9.77
CA LEU A 238 -0.70 -16.98 -10.20
C LEU A 238 -0.19 -16.47 -11.56
N VAL A 239 1.10 -16.64 -11.85
CA VAL A 239 1.68 -16.28 -13.17
C VAL A 239 1.24 -17.26 -14.27
N ALA A 240 0.96 -18.51 -13.94
CA ALA A 240 0.47 -19.52 -14.89
C ALA A 240 -1.01 -19.32 -15.27
N MET A 241 -1.82 -18.70 -14.42
CA MET A 241 -3.24 -18.38 -14.73
C MET A 241 -3.43 -17.07 -15.50
N ALA A 242 -2.39 -16.24 -15.62
CA ALA A 242 -2.41 -14.97 -16.37
C ALA A 242 -1.82 -15.09 -17.79
N ARG A 243 -1.50 -16.30 -18.26
CA ARG A 243 -1.12 -16.65 -19.64
C ARG A 243 -2.21 -17.48 -20.30
#